data_4d762d61666cc8794fdb325cd4c02a7b
#
_entry.id   4d762d61666cc8794fdb325cd4c02a7b
#
_cell.length_a   1.000
_cell.length_b   1.000
_cell.length_c   1.000
_cell.angle_alpha   90.00
_cell.angle_beta   90.00
_cell.angle_gamma   90.00
#
_symmetry.space_group_name_H-M   'P 1'
#
loop_
_entity.id
_entity.type
_entity.pdbx_description
1 polymer ?
#
loop_
_entity_poly.entity_id
_entity_poly.type
_entity_poly.pdbx_seq_one_letter_code
_entity_poly.pdbx_strand_id
1 'polypeptide(L)'
;MDWAAAGRASAGVWAPAASGCGSVSPAGRMCVCPGPRRIGIPVRSSSLPLFSDAMPAPTQLFFPLIRNCELSRIYGTACYCHHKHLCCSPPYIPQSHLRYTPHPAYATFYRPKDSWWQYTQGRRYASTPQKFYLTPPQVNSILKANEYSFKVPEFDGKNVSSVLGFDSNQLPANAPIEDRRSAATCLQTRGMLLGVFDGHAGCACSQAVSERLFYYIAVSLLPHETLLEIENAVESGRALLPILQWHKHPNDYFSKEASKLYFNSLRTYWQELIDLNTGESTDIDVKEALINAFKRLDNDISLEAQVGDPNSFLNYLVLRVAFSGATACVAHVDGVDLHVANTGDSRAMLGVQEEDGSWSAVTLSNDHNAQNEREVERLKLEHPKNEAKSVVKQDRLLGLLMPFRAFGDVKFKWSIDLQKRVIESGPDQLNDNEYTKFIPPNYYTPPYLTAEPEVTYHRLRPQDKFLVLATDGLWETMHRQDVVRIVGEHLTGMHHQQPIAVGGYKVTLGQMHGLLTERRAKMSSVFEDQNAATHLIRHAVGNNEFGAVDHERLSKMLSLPEELARMYRDDITIIVVQFNSHVVGACQNQE
;
A
#
# COMPACT_ATOMS: atom_id res chain seq x y z
N MET A 1 -12.01 5.97 -8.49
CA MET A 1 -12.83 6.14 -9.70
C MET A 1 -13.80 4.99 -9.74
N ASP A 2 -15.06 5.24 -9.48
CA ASP A 2 -16.09 4.23 -9.66
C ASP A 2 -16.40 4.09 -11.15
N TRP A 3 -15.66 3.25 -11.81
CA TRP A 3 -15.97 2.76 -13.16
C TRP A 3 -17.20 1.84 -13.16
N ALA A 4 -17.73 1.51 -11.96
CA ALA A 4 -18.84 0.57 -11.76
C ALA A 4 -20.23 1.23 -11.75
N ALA A 5 -20.36 2.54 -11.89
CA ALA A 5 -21.68 3.20 -11.79
C ALA A 5 -22.55 3.12 -13.06
N ALA A 6 -22.09 2.52 -14.15
CA ALA A 6 -22.83 2.41 -15.42
C ALA A 6 -23.51 1.06 -15.67
N GLY A 7 -23.53 0.13 -14.72
CA GLY A 7 -23.99 -1.25 -14.91
C GLY A 7 -25.16 -1.69 -14.02
N ARG A 8 -26.21 -0.88 -13.85
CA ARG A 8 -27.50 -1.41 -13.36
C ARG A 8 -28.51 -1.37 -14.49
N ALA A 9 -28.62 -2.49 -15.21
CA ALA A 9 -29.80 -2.83 -16.00
C ALA A 9 -30.02 -4.34 -15.96
N SER A 10 -31.08 -4.72 -15.27
CA SER A 10 -31.96 -5.88 -15.41
C SER A 10 -31.36 -7.25 -15.74
N ALA A 11 -31.40 -8.14 -14.75
CA ALA A 11 -31.42 -9.58 -14.90
C ALA A 11 -32.66 -10.02 -15.68
N GLY A 12 -32.47 -10.50 -16.90
CA GLY A 12 -33.44 -11.24 -17.68
C GLY A 12 -33.12 -12.75 -17.61
N VAL A 13 -34.03 -13.47 -17.02
CA VAL A 13 -34.05 -14.94 -16.93
C VAL A 13 -34.15 -15.55 -18.33
N TRP A 14 -33.23 -16.45 -18.69
CA TRP A 14 -33.43 -17.38 -19.79
C TRP A 14 -33.13 -18.81 -19.33
N ALA A 15 -34.17 -19.64 -19.39
CA ALA A 15 -34.12 -21.08 -19.19
C ALA A 15 -33.66 -21.80 -20.47
N PRO A 16 -33.06 -23.00 -20.39
CA PRO A 16 -32.57 -23.73 -21.54
C PRO A 16 -33.66 -24.57 -22.17
N ALA A 17 -33.71 -24.58 -23.50
CA ALA A 17 -34.48 -25.58 -24.29
C ALA A 17 -33.51 -26.66 -24.79
N ALA A 18 -33.90 -27.91 -24.50
CA ALA A 18 -33.27 -29.14 -24.97
C ALA A 18 -33.83 -29.56 -26.31
N SER A 19 -33.02 -30.22 -27.11
CA SER A 19 -33.26 -31.33 -28.08
C SER A 19 -32.27 -31.19 -29.26
N GLY A 20 -31.64 -32.19 -29.78
CA GLY A 20 -31.78 -33.60 -29.85
C GLY A 20 -30.74 -34.17 -30.83
N CYS A 21 -30.46 -35.41 -30.66
CA CYS A 21 -29.69 -36.42 -31.40
C CYS A 21 -29.27 -36.19 -32.86
N GLY A 22 -28.06 -36.71 -33.19
CA GLY A 22 -27.69 -37.10 -34.55
C GLY A 22 -26.22 -37.53 -34.68
N SER A 23 -25.98 -38.84 -34.55
CA SER A 23 -24.75 -39.57 -34.85
C SER A 23 -24.36 -39.50 -36.35
N VAL A 24 -23.08 -39.56 -36.69
CA VAL A 24 -22.38 -40.52 -37.58
C VAL A 24 -20.97 -40.03 -37.94
N SER A 25 -19.95 -40.85 -37.70
CA SER A 25 -18.60 -40.90 -38.27
C SER A 25 -18.61 -41.86 -39.47
N PRO A 26 -17.56 -42.12 -40.29
CA PRO A 26 -16.16 -41.70 -40.33
C PRO A 26 -15.56 -41.51 -41.76
N ALA A 27 -14.21 -41.45 -41.81
CA ALA A 27 -13.28 -41.62 -42.97
C ALA A 27 -12.86 -40.30 -43.65
N GLY A 28 -11.63 -39.85 -43.65
CA GLY A 28 -10.38 -40.55 -44.00
C GLY A 28 -9.82 -39.96 -45.27
N ARG A 29 -8.69 -39.23 -45.23
CA ARG A 29 -7.57 -39.34 -46.19
C ARG A 29 -6.43 -38.36 -45.90
N MET A 30 -5.26 -38.91 -45.86
CA MET A 30 -3.94 -38.27 -45.94
C MET A 30 -3.72 -37.54 -47.28
N CYS A 31 -2.91 -36.47 -47.27
CA CYS A 31 -1.99 -36.04 -48.31
C CYS A 31 -0.95 -35.11 -47.66
N VAL A 32 0.23 -35.54 -47.43
CA VAL A 32 1.54 -35.50 -48.09
C VAL A 32 2.01 -34.08 -48.45
N CYS A 33 3.13 -33.69 -47.78
CA CYS A 33 3.99 -32.54 -48.05
C CYS A 33 4.74 -32.66 -49.39
N PRO A 34 5.31 -31.55 -49.90
CA PRO A 34 6.75 -31.49 -50.00
C PRO A 34 7.36 -30.12 -49.62
N GLY A 35 8.50 -30.14 -48.89
CA GLY A 35 9.46 -29.07 -48.82
C GLY A 35 10.58 -29.27 -49.86
N PRO A 36 11.77 -28.68 -49.70
CA PRO A 36 12.12 -27.29 -49.72
C PRO A 36 13.09 -26.94 -50.88
N ARG A 37 13.33 -25.67 -51.18
CA ARG A 37 14.49 -25.27 -52.02
C ARG A 37 15.30 -24.12 -51.40
N ARG A 38 16.56 -24.42 -51.15
CA ARG A 38 17.67 -23.47 -50.89
C ARG A 38 18.17 -22.81 -52.20
N ILE A 39 18.47 -21.54 -52.17
CA ILE A 39 19.44 -20.85 -53.07
C ILE A 39 19.99 -19.73 -52.16
N GLY A 40 21.22 -19.62 -51.80
CA GLY A 40 22.49 -19.58 -52.51
C GLY A 40 23.04 -18.15 -52.43
N ILE A 41 24.13 -17.96 -51.65
CA ILE A 41 24.93 -16.79 -51.27
C ILE A 41 25.51 -16.07 -52.49
N PRO A 42 25.96 -14.75 -52.45
CA PRO A 42 27.35 -14.54 -52.10
C PRO A 42 27.69 -13.36 -51.13
N VAL A 43 28.74 -13.62 -50.38
CA VAL A 43 29.59 -12.75 -49.56
C VAL A 43 30.33 -11.73 -50.44
N ARG A 44 30.40 -10.48 -49.98
CA ARG A 44 31.53 -9.62 -50.25
C ARG A 44 31.97 -8.81 -49.04
N SER A 45 33.21 -9.03 -48.69
CA SER A 45 34.04 -8.34 -47.72
C SER A 45 34.48 -6.95 -48.24
N SER A 46 34.54 -5.95 -47.34
CA SER A 46 35.59 -4.93 -47.41
C SER A 46 35.69 -4.13 -46.09
N SER A 47 36.78 -4.36 -45.38
CA SER A 47 37.73 -3.45 -44.71
C SER A 47 37.26 -2.19 -44.00
N LEU A 48 37.64 -2.15 -42.71
CA LEU A 48 37.78 -1.01 -41.79
C LEU A 48 38.64 0.14 -42.33
N PRO A 49 38.47 1.36 -41.78
CA PRO A 49 39.53 1.84 -40.90
C PRO A 49 39.08 2.44 -39.57
N LEU A 50 39.98 2.32 -38.61
CA LEU A 50 40.05 2.95 -37.31
C LEU A 50 40.04 4.47 -37.39
N PHE A 51 39.23 5.16 -36.54
CA PHE A 51 39.60 6.47 -35.99
C PHE A 51 39.06 6.64 -34.56
N SER A 52 39.89 7.22 -33.76
CA SER A 52 39.87 7.48 -32.35
C SER A 52 38.95 8.62 -31.94
N ASP A 53 38.56 8.56 -30.63
CA ASP A 53 38.30 9.67 -29.70
C ASP A 53 37.15 10.64 -29.96
N ALA A 54 36.17 10.58 -29.05
CA ALA A 54 35.61 11.64 -28.23
C ALA A 54 34.20 11.30 -27.81
N MET A 55 33.96 11.20 -26.50
CA MET A 55 32.62 11.20 -25.92
C MET A 55 31.97 12.56 -26.08
N PRO A 56 30.71 12.66 -26.48
CA PRO A 56 29.89 13.83 -26.20
C PRO A 56 28.98 13.59 -24.99
N ALA A 57 28.86 14.65 -24.20
CA ALA A 57 27.98 14.80 -23.05
C ALA A 57 26.49 14.58 -23.39
N PRO A 58 25.64 14.27 -22.38
CA PRO A 58 24.24 13.96 -22.61
C PRO A 58 23.45 15.17 -23.07
N THR A 59 22.85 15.02 -24.23
CA THR A 59 21.96 16.01 -24.85
C THR A 59 20.65 16.10 -24.10
N GLN A 60 20.36 17.28 -23.57
CA GLN A 60 19.04 17.66 -23.06
C GLN A 60 18.01 17.56 -24.19
N LEU A 61 17.04 16.69 -24.06
CA LEU A 61 15.87 16.66 -24.93
C LEU A 61 14.91 17.80 -24.55
N PHE A 62 14.90 18.84 -25.36
CA PHE A 62 13.87 19.88 -25.37
C PHE A 62 12.59 19.32 -26.00
N PHE A 63 11.50 19.32 -25.26
CA PHE A 63 10.16 19.12 -25.81
C PHE A 63 9.63 20.42 -26.40
N PRO A 64 9.02 20.41 -27.59
CA PRO A 64 8.41 21.59 -28.16
C PRO A 64 7.05 21.89 -27.50
N LEU A 65 6.90 23.15 -27.11
CA LEU A 65 5.63 23.79 -26.71
C LEU A 65 4.61 23.69 -27.85
N ILE A 66 3.54 22.96 -27.64
CA ILE A 66 2.37 23.03 -28.50
C ILE A 66 1.52 24.22 -28.03
N ARG A 67 1.47 25.24 -28.90
CA ARG A 67 0.60 26.43 -28.77
C ARG A 67 -0.86 26.04 -28.97
N ASN A 68 -1.69 26.64 -28.12
CA ASN A 68 -3.12 26.89 -28.19
C ASN A 68 -3.79 26.64 -29.55
N CYS A 69 -4.83 25.83 -29.53
CA CYS A 69 -5.94 25.95 -30.49
C CYS A 69 -7.22 26.27 -29.72
N GLU A 70 -7.77 27.41 -30.02
CA GLU A 70 -9.06 27.92 -29.57
C GLU A 70 -10.21 27.00 -30.02
N LEU A 71 -11.10 26.67 -29.09
CA LEU A 71 -12.50 26.37 -29.41
C LEU A 71 -13.39 26.95 -28.29
N SER A 72 -13.71 28.22 -28.47
CA SER A 72 -14.86 28.87 -27.83
C SER A 72 -16.05 28.79 -28.77
N ARG A 73 -17.22 28.64 -28.18
CA ARG A 73 -18.62 28.70 -28.64
C ARG A 73 -19.26 27.34 -28.88
N ILE A 74 -20.23 27.07 -28.03
CA ILE A 74 -21.65 27.01 -28.33
C ILE A 74 -22.42 26.43 -27.12
N TYR A 75 -23.50 27.14 -26.77
CA TYR A 75 -24.67 26.90 -25.93
C TYR A 75 -24.69 27.47 -24.51
N GLY A 76 -25.20 28.69 -24.47
CA GLY A 76 -25.92 29.19 -23.33
C GLY A 76 -27.36 28.69 -23.32
N THR A 77 -27.83 28.37 -22.16
CA THR A 77 -29.27 28.63 -21.81
C THR A 77 -29.38 28.72 -20.28
N ALA A 78 -29.87 29.85 -19.87
CA ALA A 78 -30.23 30.17 -18.52
C ALA A 78 -31.49 29.42 -18.08
N CYS A 79 -31.56 29.01 -16.83
CA CYS A 79 -32.82 28.85 -16.11
C CYS A 79 -32.70 29.45 -14.71
N TYR A 80 -33.40 30.58 -14.52
CA TYR A 80 -33.69 31.18 -13.25
C TYR A 80 -34.70 30.31 -12.48
N CYS A 81 -34.49 30.12 -11.20
CA CYS A 81 -35.56 29.93 -10.24
C CYS A 81 -35.19 30.55 -8.88
N HIS A 82 -35.94 31.56 -8.54
CA HIS A 82 -36.05 32.17 -7.22
C HIS A 82 -36.62 31.18 -6.19
N HIS A 83 -36.07 31.14 -4.97
CA HIS A 83 -36.89 31.29 -3.77
C HIS A 83 -36.08 31.79 -2.56
N LYS A 84 -36.75 32.69 -1.82
CA LYS A 84 -36.28 33.51 -0.71
C LYS A 84 -36.34 32.79 0.64
N HIS A 85 -35.49 33.29 1.56
CA HIS A 85 -35.65 33.45 3.02
C HIS A 85 -35.58 32.21 3.93
N LEU A 86 -34.60 32.19 4.83
CA LEU A 86 -34.81 32.60 6.23
C LEU A 86 -33.45 32.58 6.98
N CYS A 87 -33.21 33.70 7.66
CA CYS A 87 -32.12 33.95 8.59
C CYS A 87 -32.25 33.12 9.86
N CYS A 88 -31.11 32.60 10.38
CA CYS A 88 -30.87 32.49 11.82
C CYS A 88 -29.36 32.56 12.07
N SER A 89 -28.94 33.64 12.71
CA SER A 89 -27.57 33.84 13.22
C SER A 89 -27.41 33.16 14.56
N PRO A 90 -26.24 32.55 14.88
CA PRO A 90 -25.90 32.18 16.26
C PRO A 90 -25.19 33.33 16.99
N PRO A 91 -25.20 33.33 18.32
CA PRO A 91 -24.83 34.47 19.14
C PRO A 91 -23.31 34.62 19.34
N TYR A 92 -22.93 35.87 19.45
CA TYR A 92 -21.60 36.42 19.76
C TYR A 92 -21.14 36.03 21.15
N ILE A 93 -19.90 35.50 21.30
CA ILE A 93 -19.18 35.40 22.56
C ILE A 93 -17.88 36.22 22.43
N PRO A 94 -17.53 37.07 23.41
CA PRO A 94 -16.43 38.02 23.26
C PRO A 94 -15.06 37.37 23.52
N GLN A 95 -14.10 37.77 22.70
CA GLN A 95 -12.68 37.42 22.83
C GLN A 95 -12.08 38.12 24.07
N SER A 96 -11.47 37.33 24.96
CA SER A 96 -10.51 37.79 25.94
C SER A 96 -9.10 37.47 25.49
N HIS A 97 -8.29 38.51 25.39
CA HIS A 97 -6.87 38.49 25.03
C HIS A 97 -6.02 37.59 25.95
N LEU A 98 -5.42 36.54 25.41
CA LEU A 98 -4.24 35.91 26.00
C LEU A 98 -3.11 35.97 24.96
N ARG A 99 -2.08 36.75 25.29
CA ARG A 99 -0.83 36.85 24.52
C ARG A 99 -0.07 35.54 24.67
N TYR A 100 0.10 34.82 23.59
CA TYR A 100 1.03 33.69 23.48
C TYR A 100 2.39 34.24 23.01
N THR A 101 3.42 34.03 23.80
CA THR A 101 4.83 34.19 23.39
C THR A 101 5.30 32.83 22.82
N PRO A 102 5.89 32.78 21.63
CA PRO A 102 6.42 31.54 21.12
C PRO A 102 7.79 31.24 21.70
N HIS A 103 7.92 30.09 22.36
CA HIS A 103 9.24 29.50 22.66
C HIS A 103 9.53 28.41 21.62
N PRO A 104 10.71 28.41 20.99
CA PRO A 104 11.11 27.35 20.07
C PRO A 104 11.66 26.17 20.87
N ALA A 105 10.92 25.08 20.92
CA ALA A 105 11.41 23.81 21.42
C ALA A 105 11.40 22.78 20.32
N TYR A 106 12.56 22.53 19.72
CA TYR A 106 12.83 21.32 18.97
C TYR A 106 12.80 20.15 19.95
N ALA A 107 11.71 19.40 19.95
CA ALA A 107 11.61 18.17 20.70
C ALA A 107 12.34 17.05 19.94
N THR A 108 13.56 16.76 20.32
CA THR A 108 14.24 15.50 20.05
C THR A 108 13.48 14.41 20.79
N PHE A 109 12.78 13.56 20.04
CA PHE A 109 12.13 12.37 20.60
C PHE A 109 13.19 11.33 20.96
N TYR A 110 13.62 11.37 22.21
CA TYR A 110 14.29 10.25 22.86
C TYR A 110 13.20 9.36 23.48
N ARG A 111 13.19 8.07 23.13
CA ARG A 111 12.40 7.05 23.84
C ARG A 111 12.98 6.89 25.24
N PRO A 112 12.31 7.23 26.35
CA PRO A 112 12.79 6.89 27.66
C PRO A 112 12.45 5.43 27.94
N LYS A 113 13.45 4.58 28.00
CA LYS A 113 13.35 3.29 28.68
C LYS A 113 13.05 3.55 30.17
N ASP A 114 11.97 2.96 30.65
CA ASP A 114 11.78 2.49 32.03
C ASP A 114 11.90 3.46 33.23
N SER A 115 11.45 4.72 33.16
CA SER A 115 11.52 5.54 34.39
C SER A 115 10.26 6.35 34.80
N TRP A 116 9.17 6.26 34.08
CA TRP A 116 7.98 7.07 34.38
C TRP A 116 7.05 6.52 35.45
N TRP A 117 7.27 5.30 35.94
CA TRP A 117 6.44 4.69 37.00
C TRP A 117 6.74 5.20 38.42
N GLN A 118 7.80 5.95 38.63
CA GLN A 118 8.19 6.38 39.98
C GLN A 118 7.81 7.83 40.36
N TYR A 119 7.27 8.65 39.43
CA TYR A 119 7.02 10.08 39.72
C TYR A 119 5.58 10.44 40.10
N THR A 120 4.64 9.49 40.19
CA THR A 120 3.24 9.77 40.55
C THR A 120 2.86 9.40 42.00
N GLN A 121 3.83 9.11 42.86
CA GLN A 121 3.58 8.93 44.28
C GLN A 121 3.84 10.21 45.07
N GLY A 122 3.02 11.22 44.93
CA GLY A 122 3.18 12.38 45.76
C GLY A 122 2.22 13.53 45.52
N ARG A 123 0.92 13.29 45.61
CA ARG A 123 -0.11 14.24 46.12
C ARG A 123 -1.43 13.54 46.29
N ARG A 124 -1.77 13.26 47.54
CA ARG A 124 -3.13 12.81 47.90
C ARG A 124 -4.11 13.95 47.64
N TYR A 125 -4.81 13.93 46.52
CA TYR A 125 -6.12 14.54 46.38
C TYR A 125 -7.15 13.41 46.45
N ALA A 126 -7.96 13.41 47.50
CA ALA A 126 -9.07 12.50 47.69
C ALA A 126 -10.20 12.86 46.69
N SER A 127 -10.09 12.35 45.50
CA SER A 127 -11.19 11.93 44.63
C SER A 127 -10.65 10.73 43.89
N THR A 128 -11.22 9.56 44.10
CA THR A 128 -10.95 8.39 43.27
C THR A 128 -11.11 8.82 41.83
N PRO A 129 -10.06 8.80 40.98
CA PRO A 129 -10.26 9.04 39.58
C PRO A 129 -11.23 7.99 39.09
N GLN A 130 -12.38 8.38 38.60
CA GLN A 130 -13.28 7.47 37.90
C GLN A 130 -12.43 6.87 36.78
N LYS A 131 -12.11 5.58 36.90
CA LYS A 131 -11.41 4.82 35.87
C LYS A 131 -12.39 4.68 34.70
N PHE A 132 -12.31 5.56 33.73
CA PHE A 132 -13.03 5.41 32.47
C PHE A 132 -12.36 4.31 31.65
N TYR A 133 -12.67 3.07 31.97
CA TYR A 133 -12.28 1.94 31.15
C TYR A 133 -13.42 1.61 30.18
N LEU A 134 -13.06 1.35 28.93
CA LEU A 134 -13.99 0.82 27.94
C LEU A 134 -14.45 -0.57 28.39
N THR A 135 -15.72 -0.82 28.26
CA THR A 135 -16.28 -2.16 28.45
C THR A 135 -15.85 -3.09 27.32
N PRO A 136 -15.82 -4.43 27.53
CA PRO A 136 -15.46 -5.36 26.45
C PRO A 136 -16.26 -5.18 25.15
N PRO A 137 -17.59 -4.91 25.16
CA PRO A 137 -18.33 -4.61 23.93
C PRO A 137 -17.86 -3.33 23.22
N GLN A 138 -17.45 -2.28 23.97
CA GLN A 138 -16.92 -1.05 23.39
C GLN A 138 -15.54 -1.28 22.77
N VAL A 139 -14.67 -2.04 23.45
CA VAL A 139 -13.38 -2.49 22.89
C VAL A 139 -13.58 -3.22 21.57
N ASN A 140 -14.49 -4.20 21.54
CA ASN A 140 -14.81 -4.96 20.34
C ASN A 140 -15.38 -4.07 19.23
N SER A 141 -16.24 -3.12 19.57
CA SER A 141 -16.79 -2.16 18.58
C SER A 141 -15.69 -1.32 17.93
N ILE A 142 -14.71 -0.84 18.72
CA ILE A 142 -13.58 -0.04 18.18
C ILE A 142 -12.70 -0.92 17.31
N LEU A 143 -12.30 -2.09 17.77
CA LEU A 143 -11.41 -2.99 17.01
C LEU A 143 -12.04 -3.47 15.71
N LYS A 144 -13.37 -3.66 15.67
CA LYS A 144 -14.08 -4.15 14.48
C LYS A 144 -14.57 -3.06 13.54
N ALA A 145 -14.36 -1.78 13.87
CA ALA A 145 -14.93 -0.65 13.12
C ALA A 145 -14.47 -0.61 11.64
N ASN A 146 -13.25 -1.05 11.36
CA ASN A 146 -12.64 -1.04 10.03
C ASN A 146 -12.27 -2.44 9.53
N GLU A 147 -12.76 -3.51 10.18
CA GLU A 147 -12.49 -4.86 9.71
C GLU A 147 -13.20 -5.15 8.38
N TYR A 148 -12.50 -5.84 7.49
CA TYR A 148 -13.04 -6.26 6.22
C TYR A 148 -12.51 -7.66 5.88
N SER A 149 -13.40 -8.55 5.46
CA SER A 149 -13.07 -9.91 5.02
C SER A 149 -13.63 -10.13 3.63
N PHE A 150 -12.80 -10.67 2.75
CA PHE A 150 -13.18 -11.09 1.41
C PHE A 150 -12.88 -12.58 1.24
N LYS A 151 -13.83 -13.32 0.69
CA LYS A 151 -13.65 -14.72 0.30
C LYS A 151 -13.80 -14.83 -1.20
N VAL A 152 -12.85 -15.51 -1.85
CA VAL A 152 -12.93 -15.79 -3.28
C VAL A 152 -14.13 -16.72 -3.51
N PRO A 153 -15.04 -16.37 -4.44
CA PRO A 153 -16.23 -17.18 -4.73
C PRO A 153 -15.84 -18.59 -5.18
N GLU A 154 -16.55 -19.58 -4.67
CA GLU A 154 -16.46 -20.96 -5.15
C GLU A 154 -17.25 -21.13 -6.46
N PHE A 155 -16.68 -21.88 -7.38
CA PHE A 155 -17.35 -22.29 -8.59
C PHE A 155 -17.67 -23.80 -8.50
N ASP A 156 -18.95 -24.16 -8.63
CA ASP A 156 -19.43 -25.55 -8.51
C ASP A 156 -18.97 -26.26 -7.21
N GLY A 157 -18.99 -25.51 -6.08
CA GLY A 157 -18.56 -25.98 -4.76
C GLY A 157 -17.06 -26.21 -4.63
N LYS A 158 -16.24 -25.67 -5.56
CA LYS A 158 -14.78 -25.74 -5.52
C LYS A 158 -14.16 -24.36 -5.64
N ASN A 159 -13.19 -24.08 -4.81
CA ASN A 159 -12.35 -22.92 -4.97
C ASN A 159 -11.12 -23.31 -5.81
N VAL A 160 -11.03 -22.75 -7.01
CA VAL A 160 -9.95 -23.02 -7.97
C VAL A 160 -8.81 -21.97 -7.90
N SER A 161 -8.95 -20.98 -7.03
CA SER A 161 -7.95 -19.95 -6.82
C SER A 161 -6.89 -20.40 -5.81
N SER A 162 -5.64 -20.00 -6.01
CA SER A 162 -4.57 -20.13 -5.03
C SER A 162 -4.80 -19.26 -3.77
N VAL A 163 -5.64 -18.22 -3.87
CA VAL A 163 -6.08 -17.38 -2.76
C VAL A 163 -7.48 -17.81 -2.33
N LEU A 164 -7.69 -18.16 -1.06
CA LEU A 164 -9.00 -18.43 -0.47
C LEU A 164 -9.75 -17.15 -0.16
N GLY A 165 -9.01 -16.11 0.24
CA GLY A 165 -9.54 -14.82 0.62
C GLY A 165 -8.52 -14.03 1.42
N PHE A 166 -8.95 -12.90 1.97
CA PHE A 166 -8.12 -12.12 2.89
C PHE A 166 -8.97 -11.46 3.96
N ASP A 167 -8.33 -11.23 5.09
CA ASP A 167 -8.84 -10.42 6.20
C ASP A 167 -8.00 -9.14 6.29
N SER A 168 -8.64 -8.01 6.52
CA SER A 168 -7.93 -6.76 6.70
C SER A 168 -8.57 -5.90 7.79
N ASN A 169 -7.76 -5.07 8.44
CA ASN A 169 -8.23 -4.09 9.41
C ASN A 169 -7.26 -2.92 9.55
N GLN A 170 -7.77 -1.82 10.11
CA GLN A 170 -7.00 -0.61 10.43
C GLN A 170 -7.39 -0.09 11.81
N LEU A 171 -6.39 0.33 12.59
CA LEU A 171 -6.59 1.02 13.85
C LEU A 171 -5.85 2.37 13.84
N PRO A 172 -6.58 3.49 13.75
CA PRO A 172 -5.97 4.82 13.70
C PRO A 172 -5.28 5.20 15.01
N ALA A 173 -4.15 5.88 14.90
CA ALA A 173 -3.49 6.64 15.95
C ALA A 173 -3.46 8.13 15.58
N ASN A 174 -3.37 8.43 14.29
CA ASN A 174 -3.50 9.78 13.75
C ASN A 174 -4.96 10.13 13.46
N ALA A 175 -5.29 11.42 13.50
CA ALA A 175 -6.60 11.97 13.14
C ALA A 175 -6.44 13.12 12.11
N PRO A 176 -6.73 12.88 10.84
CA PRO A 176 -7.17 11.62 10.23
C PRO A 176 -6.06 10.56 10.16
N ILE A 177 -6.43 9.29 10.07
CA ILE A 177 -5.49 8.18 9.83
C ILE A 177 -4.68 8.46 8.55
N GLU A 178 -3.36 8.24 8.62
CA GLU A 178 -2.46 8.46 7.48
C GLU A 178 -2.26 7.19 6.66
N ASP A 179 -2.43 6.02 7.25
CA ASP A 179 -2.38 4.72 6.59
C ASP A 179 -3.53 4.49 5.61
N ARG A 180 -3.24 3.72 4.55
CA ARG A 180 -4.23 3.19 3.60
C ARG A 180 -3.98 1.72 3.30
N ARG A 181 -5.01 1.07 2.76
CA ARG A 181 -4.97 -0.31 2.26
C ARG A 181 -5.72 -0.40 0.95
N SER A 182 -5.34 -1.37 0.13
CA SER A 182 -6.04 -1.66 -1.12
C SER A 182 -6.01 -3.16 -1.42
N ALA A 183 -7.10 -3.65 -2.02
CA ALA A 183 -7.18 -5.01 -2.56
C ALA A 183 -8.03 -4.99 -3.83
N ALA A 184 -7.58 -5.68 -4.88
CA ALA A 184 -8.29 -5.78 -6.15
C ALA A 184 -7.97 -7.08 -6.88
N THR A 185 -8.95 -7.61 -7.61
CA THR A 185 -8.75 -8.69 -8.58
C THR A 185 -8.51 -8.08 -9.95
N CYS A 186 -7.48 -8.55 -10.66
CA CYS A 186 -7.21 -8.18 -12.04
C CYS A 186 -8.24 -8.87 -12.95
N LEU A 187 -8.95 -8.09 -13.80
CA LEU A 187 -10.01 -8.61 -14.64
C LEU A 187 -9.57 -8.86 -16.09
N GLN A 188 -8.56 -8.15 -16.57
CA GLN A 188 -8.02 -8.26 -17.93
C GLN A 188 -6.61 -8.87 -17.97
N THR A 189 -5.98 -9.00 -16.81
CA THR A 189 -4.82 -9.85 -16.55
C THR A 189 -5.18 -10.88 -15.50
N ARG A 190 -4.20 -11.67 -15.06
CA ARG A 190 -4.41 -12.67 -14.01
C ARG A 190 -3.98 -12.13 -12.65
N GLY A 191 -4.52 -12.73 -11.60
CA GLY A 191 -4.05 -12.52 -10.24
C GLY A 191 -4.84 -11.51 -9.42
N MET A 192 -4.34 -11.31 -8.21
CA MET A 192 -4.89 -10.39 -7.21
C MET A 192 -3.77 -9.48 -6.70
N LEU A 193 -4.09 -8.20 -6.54
CA LEU A 193 -3.23 -7.18 -5.95
C LEU A 193 -3.73 -6.85 -4.55
N LEU A 194 -2.82 -6.84 -3.57
CA LEU A 194 -3.09 -6.47 -2.18
C LEU A 194 -1.95 -5.56 -1.70
N GLY A 195 -2.26 -4.47 -0.99
CA GLY A 195 -1.24 -3.52 -0.58
C GLY A 195 -1.61 -2.72 0.65
N VAL A 196 -0.58 -2.39 1.44
CA VAL A 196 -0.63 -1.46 2.55
C VAL A 196 0.26 -0.26 2.23
N PHE A 197 -0.18 0.93 2.67
CA PHE A 197 0.44 2.22 2.36
C PHE A 197 0.49 3.04 3.63
N ASP A 198 1.68 3.21 4.17
CA ASP A 198 1.92 4.00 5.38
C ASP A 198 2.18 5.44 4.97
N GLY A 199 1.32 6.34 5.41
CA GLY A 199 1.37 7.75 5.06
C GLY A 199 2.07 8.59 6.13
N HIS A 200 2.82 9.60 5.71
CA HIS A 200 3.43 10.55 6.63
C HIS A 200 3.38 11.98 6.11
N ALA A 201 3.46 12.94 7.03
CA ALA A 201 3.27 14.36 6.74
C ALA A 201 1.89 14.67 6.12
N GLY A 202 0.86 13.91 6.51
CA GLY A 202 -0.49 13.96 6.02
C GLY A 202 -0.87 12.76 5.15
N CYS A 203 -2.15 12.45 5.11
CA CYS A 203 -2.70 11.28 4.42
C CYS A 203 -2.84 11.44 2.89
N ALA A 204 -2.41 12.57 2.29
CA ALA A 204 -2.73 12.85 0.89
C ALA A 204 -1.98 11.93 -0.08
N CYS A 205 -0.69 11.67 0.17
CA CYS A 205 0.11 10.78 -0.68
C CYS A 205 -0.37 9.34 -0.58
N SER A 206 -0.53 8.79 0.63
CA SER A 206 -1.02 7.42 0.83
C SER A 206 -2.39 7.21 0.20
N GLN A 207 -3.29 8.20 0.28
CA GLN A 207 -4.59 8.18 -0.40
C GLN A 207 -4.42 8.11 -1.92
N ALA A 208 -3.62 8.99 -2.52
CA ALA A 208 -3.42 9.02 -3.97
C ALA A 208 -2.73 7.74 -4.49
N VAL A 209 -1.74 7.23 -3.77
CA VAL A 209 -1.01 6.01 -4.14
C VAL A 209 -1.93 4.79 -4.03
N SER A 210 -2.69 4.65 -2.95
CA SER A 210 -3.62 3.53 -2.75
C SER A 210 -4.75 3.47 -3.79
N GLU A 211 -5.15 4.62 -4.36
CA GLU A 211 -6.16 4.71 -5.42
C GLU A 211 -5.60 4.40 -6.82
N ARG A 212 -4.31 4.69 -7.06
CA ARG A 212 -3.73 4.76 -8.40
C ARG A 212 -2.79 3.61 -8.72
N LEU A 213 -1.98 3.18 -7.77
CA LEU A 213 -0.84 2.28 -8.03
C LEU A 213 -1.28 0.96 -8.68
N PHE A 214 -2.41 0.39 -8.25
CA PHE A 214 -2.89 -0.86 -8.84
C PHE A 214 -3.31 -0.71 -10.31
N TYR A 215 -3.79 0.45 -10.74
CA TYR A 215 -4.05 0.70 -12.16
C TYR A 215 -2.75 0.77 -12.96
N TYR A 216 -1.69 1.41 -12.43
CA TYR A 216 -0.37 1.47 -13.06
C TYR A 216 0.23 0.06 -13.19
N ILE A 217 0.14 -0.75 -12.13
CA ILE A 217 0.58 -2.15 -12.18
C ILE A 217 -0.24 -2.93 -13.22
N ALA A 218 -1.55 -2.82 -13.17
CA ALA A 218 -2.44 -3.59 -14.07
C ALA A 218 -2.18 -3.26 -15.54
N VAL A 219 -2.02 -1.98 -15.91
CA VAL A 219 -1.72 -1.61 -17.30
C VAL A 219 -0.32 -2.05 -17.75
N SER A 220 0.66 -2.10 -16.83
CA SER A 220 2.00 -2.63 -17.12
C SER A 220 2.02 -4.14 -17.38
N LEU A 221 1.01 -4.85 -16.87
CA LEU A 221 0.83 -6.30 -17.05
C LEU A 221 -0.09 -6.65 -18.24
N LEU A 222 -0.65 -5.65 -18.94
CA LEU A 222 -1.53 -5.89 -20.07
C LEU A 222 -0.72 -6.18 -21.35
N PRO A 223 -1.16 -7.16 -22.15
CA PRO A 223 -0.63 -7.35 -23.51
C PRO A 223 -0.80 -6.10 -24.37
N HIS A 224 0.12 -5.87 -25.28
CA HIS A 224 0.09 -4.73 -26.21
C HIS A 224 -1.23 -4.59 -26.96
N GLU A 225 -1.80 -5.71 -27.44
CA GLU A 225 -3.07 -5.73 -28.15
C GLU A 225 -4.21 -5.21 -27.28
N THR A 226 -4.24 -5.61 -26.00
CA THR A 226 -5.27 -5.15 -25.04
C THR A 226 -5.13 -3.65 -24.73
N LEU A 227 -3.91 -3.13 -24.64
CA LEU A 227 -3.67 -1.68 -24.48
C LEU A 227 -4.18 -0.89 -25.69
N LEU A 228 -3.96 -1.39 -26.92
CA LEU A 228 -4.50 -0.81 -28.14
C LEU A 228 -6.03 -0.84 -28.18
N GLU A 229 -6.67 -1.92 -27.72
CA GLU A 229 -8.13 -2.00 -27.61
C GLU A 229 -8.69 -0.99 -26.63
N ILE A 230 -8.04 -0.79 -25.49
CA ILE A 230 -8.39 0.21 -24.48
C ILE A 230 -8.28 1.62 -25.09
N GLU A 231 -7.18 1.94 -25.75
CA GLU A 231 -6.97 3.26 -26.37
C GLU A 231 -8.00 3.54 -27.46
N ASN A 232 -8.25 2.59 -28.34
CA ASN A 232 -9.29 2.69 -29.38
C ASN A 232 -10.69 2.89 -28.79
N ALA A 233 -10.98 2.28 -27.63
CA ALA A 233 -12.24 2.47 -26.93
C ALA A 233 -12.38 3.89 -26.36
N VAL A 234 -11.28 4.43 -25.79
CA VAL A 234 -11.24 5.82 -25.29
C VAL A 234 -11.44 6.81 -26.44
N GLU A 235 -10.70 6.67 -27.54
CA GLU A 235 -10.79 7.55 -28.68
C GLU A 235 -12.18 7.56 -29.34
N SER A 236 -12.78 6.37 -29.45
CA SER A 236 -14.14 6.22 -30.00
C SER A 236 -15.27 6.55 -29.02
N GLY A 237 -14.95 6.94 -27.78
CA GLY A 237 -15.93 7.24 -26.73
C GLY A 237 -16.74 6.03 -26.29
N ARG A 238 -16.25 4.80 -26.52
CA ARG A 238 -16.90 3.58 -26.06
C ARG A 238 -16.65 3.38 -24.56
N ALA A 239 -17.58 2.68 -23.90
CA ALA A 239 -17.41 2.30 -22.51
C ALA A 239 -16.20 1.35 -22.37
N LEU A 240 -15.33 1.65 -21.39
CA LEU A 240 -14.19 0.78 -21.07
C LEU A 240 -14.65 -0.38 -20.19
N LEU A 241 -14.13 -1.57 -20.48
CA LEU A 241 -14.24 -2.69 -19.56
C LEU A 241 -13.39 -2.40 -18.32
N PRO A 242 -13.87 -2.74 -17.11
CA PRO A 242 -13.08 -2.54 -15.90
C PRO A 242 -11.81 -3.39 -15.94
N ILE A 243 -10.68 -2.78 -15.59
CA ILE A 243 -9.38 -3.46 -15.49
C ILE A 243 -9.25 -4.16 -14.15
N LEU A 244 -9.81 -3.56 -13.09
CA LEU A 244 -9.73 -4.02 -11.70
C LEU A 244 -11.12 -4.15 -11.08
N GLN A 245 -11.30 -5.19 -10.29
CA GLN A 245 -12.42 -5.33 -9.35
C GLN A 245 -11.92 -5.08 -7.94
N TRP A 246 -12.32 -3.94 -7.36
CA TRP A 246 -11.91 -3.53 -6.04
C TRP A 246 -12.67 -4.25 -4.92
N HIS A 247 -11.94 -4.62 -3.87
CA HIS A 247 -12.45 -5.20 -2.64
C HIS A 247 -12.11 -4.26 -1.49
N LYS A 248 -13.09 -3.48 -0.99
CA LYS A 248 -12.84 -2.41 -0.03
C LYS A 248 -13.91 -2.32 1.04
N HIS A 249 -13.52 -1.90 2.23
CA HIS A 249 -14.43 -1.57 3.29
C HIS A 249 -15.28 -0.33 2.92
N PRO A 250 -16.52 -0.18 3.42
CA PRO A 250 -17.35 1.01 3.15
C PRO A 250 -16.71 2.34 3.55
N ASN A 251 -15.81 2.35 4.54
CA ASN A 251 -15.07 3.53 4.97
C ASN A 251 -13.87 3.86 4.06
N ASP A 252 -13.42 2.92 3.23
CA ASP A 252 -12.35 3.17 2.25
C ASP A 252 -12.97 3.89 1.05
N TYR A 253 -12.70 5.16 0.88
CA TYR A 253 -13.25 5.98 -0.22
C TYR A 253 -12.16 6.29 -1.25
N PHE A 254 -12.59 6.63 -2.45
CA PHE A 254 -11.73 7.16 -3.50
C PHE A 254 -12.08 8.63 -3.77
N SER A 255 -11.04 9.46 -3.89
CA SER A 255 -11.19 10.87 -4.22
C SER A 255 -11.79 11.03 -5.62
N LYS A 256 -12.82 11.88 -5.75
CA LYS A 256 -13.45 12.18 -7.05
C LYS A 256 -12.88 13.45 -7.67
N GLU A 257 -12.33 14.33 -6.86
CA GLU A 257 -11.89 15.67 -7.23
C GLU A 257 -10.75 15.63 -8.25
N ALA A 258 -9.78 14.73 -8.06
CA ALA A 258 -8.64 14.55 -8.96
C ALA A 258 -8.85 13.45 -10.02
N SER A 259 -10.02 12.82 -10.08
CA SER A 259 -10.25 11.60 -10.86
C SER A 259 -9.97 11.78 -12.36
N LYS A 260 -10.29 12.93 -12.94
CA LYS A 260 -10.01 13.23 -14.36
C LYS A 260 -8.51 13.41 -14.61
N LEU A 261 -7.81 14.07 -13.70
CA LEU A 261 -6.35 14.25 -13.79
C LEU A 261 -5.66 12.89 -13.72
N TYR A 262 -6.01 12.07 -12.73
CA TYR A 262 -5.43 10.73 -12.56
C TYR A 262 -5.68 9.82 -13.76
N PHE A 263 -6.85 9.91 -14.36
CA PHE A 263 -7.14 9.20 -15.61
C PHE A 263 -6.25 9.67 -16.76
N ASN A 264 -6.04 10.97 -16.91
CA ASN A 264 -5.20 11.51 -17.98
C ASN A 264 -3.74 11.07 -17.82
N SER A 265 -3.19 11.11 -16.60
CA SER A 265 -1.83 10.64 -16.30
C SER A 265 -1.69 9.14 -16.61
N LEU A 266 -2.65 8.32 -16.17
CA LEU A 266 -2.68 6.89 -16.48
C LEU A 266 -2.77 6.63 -17.99
N ARG A 267 -3.61 7.41 -18.72
CA ARG A 267 -3.74 7.30 -20.19
C ARG A 267 -2.42 7.60 -20.87
N THR A 268 -1.73 8.66 -20.47
CA THR A 268 -0.40 8.98 -21.02
C THR A 268 0.57 7.81 -20.79
N TYR A 269 0.51 7.17 -19.62
CA TYR A 269 1.37 6.02 -19.34
C TYR A 269 1.09 4.83 -20.26
N TRP A 270 -0.16 4.42 -20.44
CA TRP A 270 -0.41 3.29 -21.34
C TRP A 270 -0.15 3.62 -22.82
N GLN A 271 -0.30 4.88 -23.25
CA GLN A 271 0.10 5.31 -24.59
C GLN A 271 1.61 5.15 -24.79
N GLU A 272 2.43 5.52 -23.80
CA GLU A 272 3.88 5.30 -23.84
C GLU A 272 4.21 3.79 -23.87
N LEU A 273 3.47 2.94 -23.12
CA LEU A 273 3.65 1.48 -23.20
C LEU A 273 3.30 0.91 -24.58
N ILE A 274 2.29 1.46 -25.26
CA ILE A 274 1.95 1.11 -26.65
C ILE A 274 3.10 1.47 -27.58
N ASP A 275 3.65 2.68 -27.44
CA ASP A 275 4.72 3.16 -28.31
C ASP A 275 6.04 2.41 -28.12
N LEU A 276 6.33 1.96 -26.88
CA LEU A 276 7.57 1.24 -26.56
C LEU A 276 7.53 -0.23 -27.02
N ASN A 277 6.37 -0.88 -27.01
CA ASN A 277 6.20 -2.32 -27.26
C ASN A 277 5.95 -2.65 -28.74
N THR A 278 6.65 -2.02 -29.66
CA THR A 278 6.56 -2.32 -31.12
C THR A 278 7.24 -3.63 -31.53
N GLY A 279 7.76 -4.43 -30.59
CA GLY A 279 8.53 -5.66 -30.83
C GLY A 279 7.77 -6.94 -30.43
N GLU A 280 8.16 -8.05 -31.04
CA GLU A 280 7.54 -9.39 -30.96
C GLU A 280 7.62 -10.12 -29.59
N SER A 281 8.04 -9.47 -28.50
CA SER A 281 8.14 -10.15 -27.20
C SER A 281 6.78 -10.23 -26.54
N THR A 282 6.27 -11.46 -26.40
CA THR A 282 4.98 -11.76 -25.74
C THR A 282 5.12 -11.99 -24.22
N ASP A 283 6.34 -12.05 -23.70
CA ASP A 283 6.59 -12.33 -22.27
C ASP A 283 6.80 -11.02 -21.50
N ILE A 284 5.86 -10.76 -20.57
CA ILE A 284 5.92 -9.60 -19.67
C ILE A 284 6.68 -10.00 -18.41
N ASP A 285 7.81 -9.35 -18.16
CA ASP A 285 8.50 -9.47 -16.87
C ASP A 285 7.72 -8.74 -15.78
N VAL A 286 7.06 -9.52 -14.92
CA VAL A 286 6.24 -8.99 -13.81
C VAL A 286 7.08 -8.13 -12.86
N LYS A 287 8.34 -8.50 -12.62
CA LYS A 287 9.24 -7.73 -11.76
C LYS A 287 9.49 -6.34 -12.36
N GLU A 288 9.84 -6.28 -13.63
CA GLU A 288 10.08 -5.02 -14.33
C GLU A 288 8.81 -4.17 -14.43
N ALA A 289 7.66 -4.81 -14.69
CA ALA A 289 6.35 -4.15 -14.71
C ALA A 289 6.02 -3.47 -13.37
N LEU A 290 6.29 -4.15 -12.24
CA LEU A 290 6.11 -3.59 -10.90
C LEU A 290 7.04 -2.40 -10.64
N ILE A 291 8.33 -2.53 -10.99
CA ILE A 291 9.31 -1.44 -10.83
C ILE A 291 8.88 -0.21 -11.64
N ASN A 292 8.52 -0.41 -12.90
CA ASN A 292 8.11 0.68 -13.79
C ASN A 292 6.82 1.36 -13.32
N ALA A 293 5.83 0.61 -12.85
CA ALA A 293 4.59 1.15 -12.32
C ALA A 293 4.81 2.07 -11.10
N PHE A 294 5.68 1.67 -10.15
CA PHE A 294 6.01 2.48 -8.98
C PHE A 294 6.74 3.76 -9.37
N LYS A 295 7.79 3.65 -10.18
CA LYS A 295 8.57 4.80 -10.64
C LYS A 295 7.72 5.76 -11.45
N ARG A 296 6.85 5.23 -12.31
CA ARG A 296 5.97 6.04 -13.15
C ARG A 296 4.96 6.81 -12.33
N LEU A 297 4.30 6.17 -11.37
CA LEU A 297 3.33 6.87 -10.52
C LEU A 297 3.99 7.99 -9.70
N ASP A 298 5.18 7.75 -9.14
CA ASP A 298 5.92 8.78 -8.39
C ASP A 298 6.32 9.96 -9.28
N ASN A 299 6.74 9.67 -10.51
CA ASN A 299 7.02 10.70 -11.50
C ASN A 299 5.76 11.50 -11.87
N ASP A 300 4.62 10.86 -12.06
CA ASP A 300 3.36 11.55 -12.36
C ASP A 300 2.91 12.43 -11.19
N ILE A 301 3.03 11.97 -9.94
CA ILE A 301 2.80 12.78 -8.73
C ILE A 301 3.69 14.03 -8.75
N SER A 302 4.97 13.87 -9.09
CA SER A 302 5.92 14.97 -9.19
C SER A 302 5.55 15.96 -10.31
N LEU A 303 5.18 15.47 -11.48
CA LEU A 303 4.83 16.32 -12.64
C LEU A 303 3.50 17.06 -12.44
N GLU A 304 2.49 16.39 -11.91
CA GLU A 304 1.18 16.97 -11.59
C GLU A 304 1.29 18.18 -10.65
N ALA A 305 2.23 18.10 -9.69
CA ALA A 305 2.48 19.19 -8.75
C ALA A 305 3.25 20.37 -9.34
N GLN A 306 3.92 20.19 -10.49
CA GLN A 306 4.66 21.24 -11.19
C GLN A 306 3.79 22.00 -12.20
N VAL A 307 2.66 21.42 -12.61
CA VAL A 307 1.78 21.94 -13.66
C VAL A 307 0.38 22.19 -13.08
N GLY A 308 0.10 23.39 -12.66
CA GLY A 308 -1.21 23.71 -12.10
C GLY A 308 -1.55 25.20 -12.19
N ASP A 309 -2.86 25.51 -12.27
CA ASP A 309 -3.35 26.86 -12.05
C ASP A 309 -3.28 27.15 -10.54
N PRO A 310 -2.51 28.17 -10.11
CA PRO A 310 -2.34 28.51 -8.68
C PRO A 310 -3.66 28.74 -7.93
N ASN A 311 -4.70 29.17 -8.62
CA ASN A 311 -6.01 29.47 -8.04
C ASN A 311 -6.95 28.25 -8.03
N SER A 312 -6.52 27.10 -8.54
CA SER A 312 -7.33 25.89 -8.59
C SER A 312 -7.24 25.10 -7.29
N PHE A 313 -8.40 24.68 -6.75
CA PHE A 313 -8.44 23.72 -5.65
C PHE A 313 -7.72 22.41 -5.99
N LEU A 314 -7.75 22.00 -7.25
CA LEU A 314 -7.02 20.81 -7.73
C LEU A 314 -5.51 20.98 -7.56
N ASN A 315 -4.96 22.16 -7.83
CA ASN A 315 -3.53 22.44 -7.62
C ASN A 315 -3.13 22.28 -6.14
N TYR A 316 -3.95 22.79 -5.23
CA TYR A 316 -3.73 22.58 -3.79
C TYR A 316 -3.72 21.10 -3.40
N LEU A 317 -4.63 20.28 -3.98
CA LEU A 317 -4.68 18.84 -3.72
C LEU A 317 -3.41 18.12 -4.21
N VAL A 318 -2.97 18.35 -5.46
CA VAL A 318 -1.80 17.67 -6.02
C VAL A 318 -0.50 18.10 -5.33
N LEU A 319 -0.41 19.35 -4.89
CA LEU A 319 0.73 19.82 -4.08
C LEU A 319 0.76 19.12 -2.72
N ARG A 320 -0.39 18.96 -2.05
CA ARG A 320 -0.45 18.19 -0.80
C ARG A 320 -0.03 16.74 -1.01
N VAL A 321 -0.43 16.11 -2.11
CA VAL A 321 0.01 14.74 -2.46
C VAL A 321 1.53 14.69 -2.64
N ALA A 322 2.12 15.63 -3.37
CA ALA A 322 3.55 15.64 -3.66
C ALA A 322 4.41 15.95 -2.42
N PHE A 323 3.97 16.86 -1.54
CA PHE A 323 4.72 17.26 -0.35
C PHE A 323 4.53 16.33 0.86
N SER A 324 3.48 15.51 0.92
CA SER A 324 3.38 14.38 1.85
C SER A 324 4.05 13.14 1.26
N GLY A 325 4.28 12.12 2.08
CA GLY A 325 4.92 10.90 1.63
C GLY A 325 4.08 9.65 1.90
N ALA A 326 4.43 8.56 1.23
CA ALA A 326 3.85 7.25 1.50
C ALA A 326 4.84 6.12 1.21
N THR A 327 4.92 5.15 2.11
CA THR A 327 5.49 3.84 1.80
C THR A 327 4.47 2.99 1.04
N ALA A 328 4.89 1.91 0.41
CA ALA A 328 4.00 0.94 -0.22
C ALA A 328 4.59 -0.47 -0.18
N CYS A 329 3.83 -1.42 0.37
CA CYS A 329 4.15 -2.84 0.30
C CYS A 329 3.00 -3.55 -0.40
N VAL A 330 3.25 -4.02 -1.64
CA VAL A 330 2.23 -4.58 -2.55
C VAL A 330 2.60 -6.00 -2.92
N ALA A 331 1.64 -6.92 -2.76
CA ALA A 331 1.73 -8.30 -3.24
C ALA A 331 0.86 -8.48 -4.49
N HIS A 332 1.43 -9.12 -5.52
CA HIS A 332 0.74 -9.65 -6.69
C HIS A 332 0.79 -11.17 -6.64
N VAL A 333 -0.38 -11.81 -6.61
CA VAL A 333 -0.54 -13.27 -6.56
C VAL A 333 -1.20 -13.74 -7.84
N ASP A 334 -0.47 -14.46 -8.69
CA ASP A 334 -1.00 -15.09 -9.90
C ASP A 334 -0.72 -16.61 -9.87
N GLY A 335 -1.75 -17.40 -9.61
CA GLY A 335 -1.57 -18.83 -9.44
C GLY A 335 -0.64 -19.16 -8.29
N VAL A 336 0.52 -19.75 -8.56
CA VAL A 336 1.55 -20.07 -7.57
C VAL A 336 2.65 -19.00 -7.49
N ASP A 337 2.61 -18.01 -8.35
CA ASP A 337 3.63 -16.98 -8.43
C ASP A 337 3.24 -15.78 -7.54
N LEU A 338 4.07 -15.52 -6.54
CA LEU A 338 3.93 -14.41 -5.62
C LEU A 338 5.08 -13.42 -5.83
N HIS A 339 4.74 -12.20 -6.22
CA HIS A 339 5.68 -11.08 -6.26
C HIS A 339 5.32 -10.08 -5.17
N VAL A 340 6.31 -9.64 -4.42
CA VAL A 340 6.16 -8.58 -3.41
C VAL A 340 7.05 -7.41 -3.79
N ALA A 341 6.43 -6.26 -4.05
CA ALA A 341 7.09 -4.99 -4.33
C ALA A 341 7.01 -4.10 -3.09
N ASN A 342 8.16 -3.74 -2.53
CA ASN A 342 8.24 -2.93 -1.32
C ASN A 342 9.03 -1.63 -1.54
N THR A 343 8.48 -0.52 -1.08
CA THR A 343 9.09 0.81 -1.02
C THR A 343 8.82 1.39 0.37
N GLY A 344 9.84 1.45 1.22
CA GLY A 344 9.73 1.91 2.61
C GLY A 344 9.89 0.79 3.63
N ASP A 345 9.33 0.96 4.82
CA ASP A 345 9.52 0.12 6.00
C ASP A 345 8.25 -0.62 6.47
N SER A 346 7.19 -0.58 5.67
CA SER A 346 6.12 -1.59 5.70
C SER A 346 6.69 -2.97 5.34
N ARG A 347 6.07 -4.07 5.79
CA ARG A 347 6.68 -5.40 5.62
C ARG A 347 5.68 -6.47 5.22
N ALA A 348 6.17 -7.43 4.41
CA ALA A 348 5.49 -8.65 3.98
C ALA A 348 6.13 -9.88 4.63
N MET A 349 5.32 -10.69 5.35
CA MET A 349 5.75 -11.91 6.01
C MET A 349 4.90 -13.10 5.59
N LEU A 350 5.54 -14.16 5.14
CA LEU A 350 4.89 -15.42 4.78
C LEU A 350 4.84 -16.33 6.01
N GLY A 351 3.67 -16.85 6.32
CA GLY A 351 3.44 -17.85 7.35
C GLY A 351 3.51 -19.26 6.77
N VAL A 352 4.53 -20.00 7.18
CA VAL A 352 4.80 -21.36 6.75
C VAL A 352 4.45 -22.32 7.87
N GLN A 353 3.67 -23.36 7.56
CA GLN A 353 3.39 -24.44 8.50
C GLN A 353 4.37 -25.57 8.26
N GLU A 354 5.23 -25.83 9.26
CA GLU A 354 6.20 -26.90 9.21
C GLU A 354 5.54 -28.28 9.39
N GLU A 355 6.27 -29.35 9.10
CA GLU A 355 5.76 -30.74 9.20
C GLU A 355 5.36 -31.13 10.62
N ASP A 356 6.00 -30.55 11.64
CA ASP A 356 5.68 -30.75 13.05
C ASP A 356 4.47 -29.93 13.52
N GLY A 357 3.86 -29.15 12.62
CA GLY A 357 2.75 -28.25 12.88
C GLY A 357 3.13 -26.90 13.49
N SER A 358 4.44 -26.64 13.67
CA SER A 358 4.94 -25.33 14.11
C SER A 358 4.84 -24.28 12.98
N TRP A 359 5.01 -23.02 13.35
CA TRP A 359 4.93 -21.89 12.42
C TRP A 359 6.30 -21.23 12.23
N SER A 360 6.69 -21.04 10.99
CA SER A 360 7.89 -20.32 10.59
C SER A 360 7.54 -19.05 9.84
N ALA A 361 8.26 -17.96 10.14
CA ALA A 361 8.10 -16.68 9.50
C ALA A 361 9.17 -16.46 8.43
N VAL A 362 8.75 -16.39 7.17
CA VAL A 362 9.65 -16.10 6.03
C VAL A 362 9.43 -14.66 5.57
N THR A 363 10.50 -13.87 5.57
CA THR A 363 10.48 -12.47 5.15
C THR A 363 10.45 -12.38 3.63
N LEU A 364 9.47 -11.66 3.05
CA LEU A 364 9.35 -11.41 1.61
C LEU A 364 9.61 -9.96 1.19
N SER A 365 9.98 -9.09 2.14
CA SER A 365 10.42 -7.72 1.85
C SER A 365 11.53 -7.32 2.81
N ASN A 366 12.43 -6.45 2.37
CA ASN A 366 13.41 -5.80 3.23
C ASN A 366 12.94 -4.38 3.54
N ASP A 367 13.08 -3.95 4.78
CA ASP A 367 12.74 -2.60 5.18
C ASP A 367 13.79 -1.63 4.62
N HIS A 368 13.34 -0.52 4.06
CA HIS A 368 14.21 0.54 3.57
C HIS A 368 14.37 1.61 4.65
N ASN A 369 15.19 1.32 5.65
CA ASN A 369 15.49 2.20 6.78
C ASN A 369 16.96 2.07 7.23
N ALA A 370 17.32 2.73 8.31
CA ALA A 370 18.72 2.77 8.81
C ALA A 370 19.25 1.41 9.32
N GLN A 371 18.40 0.45 9.63
CA GLN A 371 18.78 -0.90 10.04
C GLN A 371 19.18 -1.77 8.84
N ASN A 372 18.84 -1.36 7.62
CA ASN A 372 19.24 -2.04 6.39
C ASN A 372 20.58 -1.48 5.88
N GLU A 373 21.65 -2.18 6.16
CA GLU A 373 23.02 -1.77 5.78
C GLU A 373 23.15 -1.56 4.26
N ARG A 374 22.45 -2.35 3.43
CA ARG A 374 22.47 -2.21 1.96
C ARG A 374 21.87 -0.88 1.50
N GLU A 375 20.76 -0.45 2.13
CA GLU A 375 20.14 0.85 1.83
C GLU A 375 21.02 2.02 2.29
N VAL A 376 21.63 1.88 3.47
CA VAL A 376 22.61 2.88 3.97
C VAL A 376 23.81 2.99 3.02
N GLU A 377 24.32 1.87 2.52
CA GLU A 377 25.42 1.85 1.56
C GLU A 377 25.02 2.44 0.20
N ARG A 378 23.84 2.06 -0.33
CA ARG A 378 23.28 2.64 -1.56
C ARG A 378 23.26 4.17 -1.49
N LEU A 379 22.65 4.72 -0.45
CA LEU A 379 22.56 6.17 -0.26
C LEU A 379 23.94 6.84 -0.19
N LYS A 380 24.91 6.21 0.47
CA LYS A 380 26.27 6.75 0.55
C LYS A 380 27.02 6.70 -0.77
N LEU A 381 26.70 5.73 -1.64
CA LEU A 381 27.31 5.57 -2.96
C LEU A 381 26.69 6.52 -4.01
N GLU A 382 25.41 6.80 -3.90
CA GLU A 382 24.67 7.70 -4.81
C GLU A 382 25.05 9.18 -4.63
N HIS A 383 25.65 9.53 -3.48
CA HIS A 383 26.01 10.90 -3.14
C HIS A 383 27.51 11.10 -3.00
N PRO A 384 28.02 12.34 -3.20
CA PRO A 384 29.43 12.66 -3.04
C PRO A 384 29.97 12.29 -1.65
N LYS A 385 31.24 11.87 -1.57
CA LYS A 385 31.87 11.39 -0.33
C LYS A 385 31.83 12.40 0.83
N ASN A 386 31.82 13.70 0.54
CA ASN A 386 31.68 14.76 1.55
C ASN A 386 30.30 14.80 2.20
N GLU A 387 29.27 14.21 1.54
CA GLU A 387 27.90 14.12 2.06
C GLU A 387 27.62 12.82 2.83
N ALA A 388 28.50 11.82 2.75
CA ALA A 388 28.28 10.49 3.32
C ALA A 388 27.96 10.49 4.84
N LYS A 389 28.36 11.53 5.58
CA LYS A 389 28.05 11.67 7.01
C LYS A 389 26.73 12.40 7.29
N SER A 390 26.19 13.12 6.30
CA SER A 390 24.96 13.90 6.42
C SER A 390 23.76 13.24 5.78
N VAL A 391 23.96 12.35 4.79
CA VAL A 391 22.88 11.65 4.09
C VAL A 391 22.06 10.78 5.06
N VAL A 392 22.73 10.02 5.95
CA VAL A 392 22.08 9.30 7.04
C VAL A 392 22.59 9.84 8.36
N LYS A 393 21.69 10.38 9.18
CA LYS A 393 22.01 10.98 10.48
C LYS A 393 20.93 10.61 11.49
N GLN A 394 21.33 10.11 12.67
CA GLN A 394 20.42 9.71 13.73
C GLN A 394 19.34 8.72 13.21
N ASP A 395 19.78 7.72 12.43
CA ASP A 395 18.94 6.70 11.81
C ASP A 395 17.82 7.23 10.89
N ARG A 396 18.02 8.44 10.32
CA ARG A 396 17.08 9.10 9.42
C ARG A 396 17.78 9.68 8.19
N LEU A 397 17.08 9.69 7.07
CA LEU A 397 17.50 10.37 5.86
C LEU A 397 17.63 11.87 6.13
N LEU A 398 18.82 12.44 5.92
CA LEU A 398 19.17 13.83 6.26
C LEU A 398 18.85 14.23 7.72
N GLY A 399 18.69 13.25 8.62
CA GLY A 399 18.29 13.45 10.00
C GLY A 399 16.79 13.74 10.22
N LEU A 400 15.94 13.49 9.23
CA LEU A 400 14.52 13.85 9.25
C LEU A 400 13.59 12.65 8.99
N LEU A 401 13.69 12.01 7.83
CA LEU A 401 12.76 11.00 7.35
C LEU A 401 13.19 9.60 7.77
N MET A 402 12.25 8.80 8.29
CA MET A 402 12.53 7.43 8.73
C MET A 402 12.71 6.47 7.55
N PRO A 403 11.75 6.34 6.61
CA PRO A 403 11.94 5.49 5.45
C PRO A 403 12.95 6.10 4.46
N PHE A 404 13.79 5.23 3.86
CA PHE A 404 14.78 5.63 2.86
C PHE A 404 14.28 5.52 1.43
N ARG A 405 13.04 5.02 1.25
CA ARG A 405 12.29 5.02 0.01
C ARG A 405 10.84 5.35 0.29
N ALA A 406 10.23 6.22 -0.52
CA ALA A 406 8.82 6.60 -0.42
C ALA A 406 8.32 7.24 -1.72
N PHE A 407 7.02 7.20 -1.93
CA PHE A 407 6.29 8.03 -2.89
C PHE A 407 6.16 9.46 -2.37
N GLY A 408 5.97 10.41 -3.27
CA GLY A 408 5.83 11.82 -2.90
C GLY A 408 7.09 12.38 -2.27
N ASP A 409 6.96 13.08 -1.16
CA ASP A 409 8.10 13.66 -0.42
C ASP A 409 9.06 14.45 -1.32
N VAL A 410 8.51 15.23 -2.24
CA VAL A 410 9.29 15.95 -3.27
C VAL A 410 10.35 16.88 -2.68
N LYS A 411 10.22 17.27 -1.41
CA LYS A 411 11.24 18.05 -0.69
C LYS A 411 12.58 17.32 -0.54
N PHE A 412 12.59 15.98 -0.67
CA PHE A 412 13.81 15.16 -0.70
C PHE A 412 14.24 14.76 -2.12
N LYS A 413 13.44 15.10 -3.15
CA LYS A 413 13.66 14.72 -4.54
C LYS A 413 13.98 15.90 -5.47
N TRP A 414 13.32 17.05 -5.26
CA TRP A 414 13.45 18.21 -6.13
C TRP A 414 14.65 19.08 -5.76
N SER A 415 15.21 19.77 -6.77
CA SER A 415 16.19 20.83 -6.51
C SER A 415 15.57 21.97 -5.70
N ILE A 416 16.38 22.69 -4.94
CA ILE A 416 15.93 23.85 -4.15
C ILE A 416 15.22 24.89 -5.01
N ASP A 417 15.73 25.14 -6.22
CA ASP A 417 15.15 26.12 -7.14
C ASP A 417 13.79 25.71 -7.65
N LEU A 418 13.57 24.40 -7.89
CA LEU A 418 12.26 23.87 -8.27
C LEU A 418 11.28 23.99 -7.11
N GLN A 419 11.67 23.58 -5.90
CA GLN A 419 10.82 23.71 -4.70
C GLN A 419 10.36 25.14 -4.49
N LYS A 420 11.28 26.11 -4.54
CA LYS A 420 10.97 27.54 -4.40
C LYS A 420 9.98 28.02 -5.44
N ARG A 421 10.24 27.73 -6.73
CA ARG A 421 9.34 28.14 -7.83
C ARG A 421 7.93 27.60 -7.67
N VAL A 422 7.79 26.31 -7.30
CA VAL A 422 6.47 25.69 -7.13
C VAL A 422 5.75 26.26 -5.92
N ILE A 423 6.43 26.48 -4.80
CA ILE A 423 5.83 27.08 -3.59
C ILE A 423 5.43 28.54 -3.84
N GLU A 424 6.30 29.35 -4.46
CA GLU A 424 6.04 30.76 -4.77
C GLU A 424 4.89 30.96 -5.77
N SER A 425 4.73 30.00 -6.69
CA SER A 425 3.62 30.01 -7.66
C SER A 425 2.38 29.26 -7.18
N GLY A 426 2.44 28.64 -6.02
CA GLY A 426 1.35 27.84 -5.45
C GLY A 426 0.28 28.67 -4.73
N PRO A 427 -0.81 28.03 -4.28
CA PRO A 427 -1.86 28.68 -3.49
C PRO A 427 -1.33 29.28 -2.19
N ASP A 428 -1.90 30.42 -1.75
CA ASP A 428 -1.51 31.10 -0.51
C ASP A 428 -1.53 30.20 0.73
N GLN A 429 -2.44 29.21 0.77
CA GLN A 429 -2.53 28.23 1.86
C GLN A 429 -1.26 27.37 2.05
N LEU A 430 -0.45 27.20 1.00
CA LEU A 430 0.86 26.55 1.12
C LEU A 430 1.89 27.49 1.75
N ASN A 431 1.78 28.79 1.49
CA ASN A 431 2.68 29.79 2.06
C ASN A 431 2.52 29.93 3.58
N ASP A 432 1.39 29.58 4.15
CA ASP A 432 1.14 29.61 5.58
C ASP A 432 1.65 28.35 6.30
N ASN A 433 1.99 27.28 5.55
CA ASN A 433 2.48 26.04 6.12
C ASN A 433 4.03 26.08 6.25
N GLU A 434 4.54 26.21 7.48
CA GLU A 434 5.99 26.18 7.77
C GLU A 434 6.68 24.89 7.25
N TYR A 435 5.95 23.78 7.18
CA TYR A 435 6.47 22.50 6.73
C TYR A 435 6.85 22.49 5.24
N THR A 436 6.11 23.20 4.38
CA THR A 436 6.42 23.32 2.94
C THR A 436 7.62 24.22 2.69
N LYS A 437 7.88 25.20 3.55
CA LYS A 437 9.05 26.12 3.47
C LYS A 437 10.35 25.49 3.96
N PHE A 438 10.27 24.35 4.63
CA PHE A 438 11.43 23.73 5.25
C PHE A 438 12.26 22.95 4.21
N ILE A 439 13.44 23.44 3.92
CA ILE A 439 14.44 22.74 3.12
C ILE A 439 15.27 21.86 4.08
N PRO A 440 15.46 20.56 3.77
CA PRO A 440 16.27 19.69 4.60
C PRO A 440 17.69 20.24 4.82
N PRO A 441 18.27 20.11 6.01
CA PRO A 441 19.65 20.54 6.25
C PRO A 441 20.62 19.68 5.44
N ASN A 442 21.71 20.28 4.97
CA ASN A 442 22.73 19.59 4.14
C ASN A 442 22.19 19.02 2.83
N TYR A 443 21.28 19.74 2.18
CA TYR A 443 20.62 19.36 0.95
C TYR A 443 21.38 19.92 -0.26
N TYR A 444 22.27 19.13 -0.88
CA TYR A 444 23.18 19.61 -1.92
C TYR A 444 22.99 18.92 -3.28
N THR A 445 22.78 17.59 -3.27
CA THR A 445 22.74 16.75 -4.49
C THR A 445 21.46 15.90 -4.59
N PRO A 446 20.25 16.53 -4.62
CA PRO A 446 19.02 15.75 -4.80
C PRO A 446 19.02 14.99 -6.15
N PRO A 447 18.27 13.86 -6.24
CA PRO A 447 17.35 13.31 -5.27
C PRO A 447 18.03 12.47 -4.18
N TYR A 448 17.55 12.57 -2.93
CA TYR A 448 17.97 11.71 -1.81
C TYR A 448 17.00 10.55 -1.55
N LEU A 449 15.82 10.60 -2.14
CA LEU A 449 14.73 9.64 -1.94
C LEU A 449 14.26 9.09 -3.28
N THR A 450 13.89 7.83 -3.31
CA THR A 450 13.31 7.16 -4.48
C THR A 450 12.05 6.38 -4.10
N ALA A 451 11.12 6.23 -5.04
CA ALA A 451 9.99 5.31 -4.93
C ALA A 451 10.24 3.96 -5.60
N GLU A 452 11.44 3.73 -6.16
CA GLU A 452 11.77 2.46 -6.80
C GLU A 452 11.66 1.30 -5.80
N PRO A 453 10.82 0.28 -6.06
CA PRO A 453 10.60 -0.81 -5.13
C PRO A 453 11.73 -1.85 -5.20
N GLU A 454 11.98 -2.53 -4.10
CA GLU A 454 12.62 -3.84 -4.13
C GLU A 454 11.55 -4.90 -4.40
N VAL A 455 11.74 -5.73 -5.43
CA VAL A 455 10.78 -6.77 -5.82
C VAL A 455 11.34 -8.15 -5.51
N THR A 456 10.63 -8.88 -4.65
CA THR A 456 10.94 -10.27 -4.28
C THR A 456 9.95 -11.20 -4.96
N TYR A 457 10.46 -12.27 -5.57
CA TYR A 457 9.67 -13.37 -6.12
C TYR A 457 9.71 -14.58 -5.20
N HIS A 458 8.55 -15.19 -4.97
CA HIS A 458 8.41 -16.44 -4.23
C HIS A 458 7.39 -17.36 -4.92
N ARG A 459 7.78 -18.59 -5.22
CA ARG A 459 6.86 -19.61 -5.70
C ARG A 459 6.17 -20.27 -4.52
N LEU A 460 4.86 -20.16 -4.44
CA LEU A 460 4.04 -20.71 -3.35
C LEU A 460 4.16 -22.22 -3.28
N ARG A 461 4.25 -22.73 -2.06
CA ARG A 461 4.32 -24.15 -1.71
C ARG A 461 3.09 -24.54 -0.87
N PRO A 462 2.70 -25.82 -0.79
CA PRO A 462 1.58 -26.27 0.04
C PRO A 462 1.73 -25.94 1.54
N GLN A 463 2.95 -25.76 2.03
CA GLN A 463 3.28 -25.34 3.39
C GLN A 463 3.03 -23.84 3.62
N ASP A 464 3.04 -23.04 2.58
CA ASP A 464 2.79 -21.60 2.65
C ASP A 464 1.28 -21.38 2.85
N LYS A 465 0.88 -20.95 4.05
CA LYS A 465 -0.54 -20.90 4.43
C LYS A 465 -1.16 -19.53 4.31
N PHE A 466 -0.38 -18.50 4.60
CA PHE A 466 -0.87 -17.12 4.55
C PHE A 466 0.28 -16.12 4.38
N LEU A 467 -0.07 -14.93 3.91
CA LEU A 467 0.81 -13.77 3.81
C LEU A 467 0.25 -12.66 4.70
N VAL A 468 1.11 -12.02 5.49
CA VAL A 468 0.79 -10.83 6.27
C VAL A 468 1.48 -9.63 5.64
N LEU A 469 0.71 -8.63 5.20
CA LEU A 469 1.18 -7.31 4.83
C LEU A 469 0.78 -6.35 5.94
N ALA A 470 1.73 -5.58 6.48
CA ALA A 470 1.39 -4.58 7.51
C ALA A 470 2.34 -3.39 7.47
N THR A 471 1.83 -2.24 7.95
CA THR A 471 2.59 -1.02 8.19
C THR A 471 3.47 -1.16 9.44
N ASP A 472 4.41 -0.25 9.62
CA ASP A 472 5.41 -0.32 10.70
C ASP A 472 4.77 -0.29 12.10
N GLY A 473 3.58 0.30 12.25
CA GLY A 473 2.83 0.30 13.52
C GLY A 473 2.57 -1.09 14.11
N LEU A 474 2.47 -2.14 13.27
CA LEU A 474 2.46 -3.52 13.73
C LEU A 474 3.86 -4.00 14.11
N TRP A 475 4.85 -3.78 13.22
CA TRP A 475 6.18 -4.36 13.33
C TRP A 475 7.02 -3.73 14.43
N GLU A 476 6.71 -2.50 14.84
CA GLU A 476 7.28 -1.86 16.03
C GLU A 476 6.78 -2.47 17.35
N THR A 477 5.58 -3.04 17.35
CA THR A 477 4.92 -3.56 18.56
C THR A 477 5.08 -5.06 18.74
N MET A 478 5.28 -5.82 17.65
CA MET A 478 5.31 -7.29 17.66
C MET A 478 6.47 -7.85 16.86
N HIS A 479 7.11 -8.90 17.40
CA HIS A 479 8.14 -9.63 16.67
C HIS A 479 7.50 -10.48 15.55
N ARG A 480 8.14 -10.52 14.37
CA ARG A 480 7.67 -11.24 13.17
C ARG A 480 7.24 -12.69 13.41
N GLN A 481 7.99 -13.43 14.25
CA GLN A 481 7.67 -14.82 14.55
C GLN A 481 6.38 -14.94 15.38
N ASP A 482 6.14 -14.00 16.31
CA ASP A 482 4.90 -13.97 17.09
C ASP A 482 3.69 -13.62 16.23
N VAL A 483 3.84 -12.67 15.29
CA VAL A 483 2.78 -12.33 14.32
C VAL A 483 2.36 -13.57 13.53
N VAL A 484 3.32 -14.29 12.95
CA VAL A 484 3.04 -15.50 12.16
C VAL A 484 2.43 -16.60 13.02
N ARG A 485 2.96 -16.83 14.23
CA ARG A 485 2.42 -17.82 15.16
C ARG A 485 0.97 -17.50 15.55
N ILE A 486 0.68 -16.26 15.91
CA ILE A 486 -0.66 -15.84 16.34
C ILE A 486 -1.68 -16.00 15.21
N VAL A 487 -1.32 -15.58 13.99
CA VAL A 487 -2.20 -15.77 12.82
C VAL A 487 -2.39 -17.26 12.51
N GLY A 488 -1.32 -18.04 12.52
CA GLY A 488 -1.39 -19.47 12.25
C GLY A 488 -2.24 -20.24 13.25
N GLU A 489 -2.07 -19.97 14.55
CA GLU A 489 -2.88 -20.53 15.63
C GLU A 489 -4.36 -20.12 15.48
N HIS A 490 -4.63 -18.85 15.11
CA HIS A 490 -5.96 -18.34 14.88
C HIS A 490 -6.67 -19.04 13.71
N LEU A 491 -6.01 -19.13 12.55
CA LEU A 491 -6.57 -19.73 11.34
C LEU A 491 -6.80 -21.24 11.45
N THR A 492 -5.95 -21.95 12.19
CA THR A 492 -6.11 -23.40 12.40
C THR A 492 -7.01 -23.76 13.57
N GLY A 493 -7.38 -22.80 14.42
CA GLY A 493 -8.09 -23.06 15.67
C GLY A 493 -7.28 -23.94 16.64
N MET A 494 -6.03 -24.24 16.30
CA MET A 494 -5.10 -25.02 17.10
C MET A 494 -4.16 -24.10 17.86
N HIS A 495 -4.46 -23.91 19.13
CA HIS A 495 -3.41 -23.44 20.04
C HIS A 495 -2.44 -24.59 20.25
N HIS A 496 -1.20 -24.42 19.84
CA HIS A 496 -0.16 -25.33 20.29
C HIS A 496 -0.17 -25.36 21.80
N GLN A 497 -0.78 -26.40 22.33
CA GLN A 497 -0.71 -26.73 23.73
C GLN A 497 0.71 -27.22 24.02
N GLN A 498 1.68 -26.29 24.01
CA GLN A 498 2.97 -26.66 24.58
C GLN A 498 2.70 -27.19 25.98
N PRO A 499 3.17 -28.42 26.29
CA PRO A 499 3.08 -28.92 27.64
C PRO A 499 3.65 -27.83 28.55
N ILE A 500 2.96 -27.51 29.64
CA ILE A 500 3.50 -26.57 30.63
C ILE A 500 4.80 -27.23 31.10
N ALA A 501 5.93 -26.87 30.48
CA ALA A 501 7.24 -27.39 30.85
C ALA A 501 7.59 -26.78 32.21
N VAL A 502 7.20 -27.47 33.22
CA VAL A 502 7.65 -27.20 34.59
C VAL A 502 9.06 -27.77 34.67
N GLY A 503 10.06 -26.95 34.30
CA GLY A 503 11.46 -27.36 34.39
C GLY A 503 11.82 -27.78 35.80
N GLY A 504 11.82 -29.06 36.07
CA GLY A 504 12.38 -29.76 37.24
C GLY A 504 12.14 -29.21 38.66
N TYR A 505 11.50 -28.04 38.79
CA TYR A 505 11.23 -27.39 40.08
C TYR A 505 9.79 -27.68 40.54
N LYS A 506 9.61 -27.88 41.85
CA LYS A 506 8.29 -28.01 42.45
C LYS A 506 7.53 -26.70 42.26
N VAL A 507 6.56 -26.69 41.36
CA VAL A 507 5.65 -25.56 41.14
C VAL A 507 4.62 -25.54 42.24
N THR A 508 4.41 -24.39 42.86
CA THR A 508 3.34 -24.23 43.84
C THR A 508 1.97 -24.24 43.16
N LEU A 509 0.94 -24.65 43.88
CA LEU A 509 -0.46 -24.62 43.40
C LEU A 509 -0.85 -23.23 42.87
N GLY A 510 -0.38 -22.16 43.51
CA GLY A 510 -0.62 -20.78 43.05
C GLY A 510 0.03 -20.45 41.71
N GLN A 511 1.27 -20.89 41.49
CA GLN A 511 1.95 -20.73 40.21
C GLN A 511 1.27 -21.55 39.09
N MET A 512 0.87 -22.80 39.39
CA MET A 512 0.11 -23.62 38.46
C MET A 512 -1.24 -23.01 38.11
N HIS A 513 -1.96 -22.49 39.11
CA HIS A 513 -3.22 -21.78 38.89
C HIS A 513 -3.02 -20.53 38.03
N GLY A 514 -1.97 -19.77 38.26
CA GLY A 514 -1.60 -18.62 37.43
C GLY A 514 -1.39 -19.01 35.97
N LEU A 515 -0.57 -20.04 35.71
CA LEU A 515 -0.30 -20.56 34.36
C LEU A 515 -1.55 -21.09 33.65
N LEU A 516 -2.44 -21.79 34.39
CA LEU A 516 -3.71 -22.28 33.85
C LEU A 516 -4.70 -21.14 33.57
N THR A 517 -4.73 -20.12 34.41
CA THR A 517 -5.58 -18.93 34.22
C THR A 517 -5.11 -18.11 33.00
N GLU A 518 -3.82 -17.93 32.87
CA GLU A 518 -3.20 -17.28 31.72
C GLU A 518 -3.49 -18.04 30.42
N ARG A 519 -3.34 -19.38 30.44
CA ARG A 519 -3.68 -20.23 29.30
C ARG A 519 -5.16 -20.13 28.94
N ARG A 520 -6.05 -20.08 29.91
CA ARG A 520 -7.49 -19.90 29.70
C ARG A 520 -7.83 -18.53 29.12
N ALA A 521 -7.14 -17.48 29.55
CA ALA A 521 -7.29 -16.14 29.01
C ALA A 521 -6.82 -16.07 27.55
N LYS A 522 -5.68 -16.68 27.22
CA LYS A 522 -5.19 -16.81 25.83
C LYS A 522 -6.21 -17.55 24.95
N MET A 523 -6.80 -18.63 25.43
CA MET A 523 -7.83 -19.36 24.69
C MET A 523 -9.13 -18.56 24.50
N SER A 524 -9.53 -17.71 25.44
CA SER A 524 -10.76 -16.93 25.29
C SER A 524 -10.66 -15.81 24.26
N SER A 525 -9.48 -15.23 24.09
CA SER A 525 -9.25 -14.15 23.11
C SER A 525 -9.31 -14.64 21.66
N VAL A 526 -8.95 -15.89 21.40
CA VAL A 526 -8.91 -16.49 20.06
C VAL A 526 -10.30 -16.66 19.43
N PHE A 527 -11.31 -16.91 20.24
CA PHE A 527 -12.68 -17.07 19.76
C PHE A 527 -13.45 -15.74 19.65
N GLU A 528 -12.85 -14.63 20.05
CA GLU A 528 -13.50 -13.33 20.09
C GLU A 528 -13.52 -12.65 18.72
N ASP A 529 -12.47 -12.85 17.92
CA ASP A 529 -12.31 -12.25 16.59
C ASP A 529 -12.46 -13.33 15.51
N GLN A 530 -13.25 -13.04 14.48
CA GLN A 530 -13.34 -13.88 13.27
C GLN A 530 -12.34 -13.45 12.21
N ASN A 531 -11.97 -12.17 12.20
CA ASN A 531 -11.04 -11.56 11.27
C ASN A 531 -9.63 -11.64 11.85
N ALA A 532 -8.70 -12.26 11.12
CA ALA A 532 -7.32 -12.48 11.57
C ALA A 532 -6.53 -11.17 11.78
N ALA A 533 -6.81 -10.13 10.97
CA ALA A 533 -6.19 -8.83 11.15
C ALA A 533 -6.68 -8.13 12.42
N THR A 534 -7.98 -8.23 12.75
CA THR A 534 -8.54 -7.73 14.02
C THR A 534 -7.92 -8.44 15.21
N HIS A 535 -7.73 -9.77 15.10
CA HIS A 535 -7.05 -10.57 16.12
C HIS A 535 -5.61 -10.10 16.36
N LEU A 536 -4.85 -9.84 15.29
CA LEU A 536 -3.50 -9.29 15.39
C LEU A 536 -3.48 -7.90 16.05
N ILE A 537 -4.38 -6.98 15.66
CA ILE A 537 -4.46 -5.64 16.26
C ILE A 537 -4.74 -5.75 17.77
N ARG A 538 -5.64 -6.65 18.18
CA ARG A 538 -5.92 -6.90 19.60
C ARG A 538 -4.67 -7.31 20.36
N HIS A 539 -3.85 -8.19 19.78
CA HIS A 539 -2.57 -8.60 20.35
C HIS A 539 -1.54 -7.46 20.34
N ALA A 540 -1.41 -6.71 19.22
CA ALA A 540 -0.45 -5.61 19.12
C ALA A 540 -0.68 -4.53 20.19
N VAL A 541 -1.94 -4.19 20.46
CA VAL A 541 -2.30 -3.13 21.42
C VAL A 541 -2.39 -3.65 22.85
N GLY A 542 -2.84 -4.90 23.02
CA GLY A 542 -3.15 -5.48 24.33
C GLY A 542 -2.08 -6.38 24.93
N ASN A 543 -1.03 -6.76 24.21
CA ASN A 543 -0.02 -7.70 24.72
C ASN A 543 0.65 -7.22 26.00
N ASN A 544 0.75 -8.12 26.97
CA ASN A 544 1.59 -7.97 28.14
C ASN A 544 3.00 -8.55 27.87
N GLU A 545 3.87 -8.49 28.88
CA GLU A 545 5.24 -9.01 28.81
C GLU A 545 5.31 -10.53 28.53
N PHE A 546 4.20 -11.25 28.70
CA PHE A 546 4.09 -12.70 28.48
C PHE A 546 3.42 -13.07 27.16
N GLY A 547 3.10 -12.07 26.30
CA GLY A 547 2.44 -12.30 25.01
C GLY A 547 0.96 -12.66 25.11
N ALA A 548 0.32 -12.44 26.26
CA ALA A 548 -1.13 -12.59 26.45
C ALA A 548 -1.82 -11.22 26.37
N VAL A 549 -3.05 -11.19 25.85
CA VAL A 549 -3.85 -9.96 25.80
C VAL A 549 -4.31 -9.59 27.22
N ASP A 550 -3.87 -8.42 27.67
CA ASP A 550 -4.34 -7.77 28.89
C ASP A 550 -5.49 -6.82 28.55
N HIS A 551 -6.70 -7.18 28.99
CA HIS A 551 -7.90 -6.38 28.70
C HIS A 551 -7.88 -5.00 29.36
N GLU A 552 -7.22 -4.82 30.50
CA GLU A 552 -7.09 -3.51 31.14
C GLU A 552 -6.15 -2.61 30.31
N ARG A 553 -5.01 -3.14 29.87
CA ARG A 553 -4.08 -2.44 28.97
C ARG A 553 -4.76 -2.07 27.65
N LEU A 554 -5.44 -3.03 27.01
CA LEU A 554 -6.15 -2.83 25.76
C LEU A 554 -7.23 -1.73 25.91
N SER A 555 -8.04 -1.78 26.96
CA SER A 555 -9.04 -0.76 27.26
C SER A 555 -8.42 0.61 27.48
N LYS A 556 -7.31 0.70 28.21
CA LYS A 556 -6.57 1.94 28.42
C LYS A 556 -6.04 2.53 27.10
N MET A 557 -5.41 1.71 26.30
CA MET A 557 -4.81 2.15 25.03
C MET A 557 -5.88 2.64 24.03
N LEU A 558 -7.02 1.98 23.98
CA LEU A 558 -8.14 2.37 23.11
C LEU A 558 -8.97 3.55 23.68
N SER A 559 -8.79 3.89 24.96
CA SER A 559 -9.42 5.06 25.60
C SER A 559 -8.59 6.34 25.48
N LEU A 560 -7.39 6.27 24.88
CA LEU A 560 -6.55 7.45 24.70
C LEU A 560 -7.26 8.45 23.79
N PRO A 561 -7.29 9.75 24.15
CA PRO A 561 -7.67 10.81 23.21
C PRO A 561 -6.81 10.76 21.95
N GLU A 562 -7.37 11.19 20.83
CA GLU A 562 -6.67 11.17 19.52
C GLU A 562 -5.32 11.87 19.56
N GLU A 563 -5.24 13.02 20.25
CA GLU A 563 -3.99 13.80 20.37
C GLU A 563 -2.89 13.06 21.16
N LEU A 564 -3.25 12.08 21.97
CA LEU A 564 -2.31 11.30 22.78
C LEU A 564 -2.02 9.92 22.17
N ALA A 565 -2.90 9.37 21.35
CA ALA A 565 -2.75 8.03 20.79
C ALA A 565 -1.43 7.90 20.02
N ARG A 566 -1.08 8.90 19.19
CA ARG A 566 0.16 8.94 18.40
C ARG A 566 1.45 8.96 19.23
N MET A 567 1.38 9.40 20.50
CA MET A 567 2.53 9.35 21.40
C MET A 567 2.86 7.95 21.93
N TYR A 568 1.93 7.01 21.82
CA TYR A 568 2.04 5.65 22.36
C TYR A 568 2.13 4.56 21.27
N ARG A 569 1.60 4.80 20.10
CA ARG A 569 1.63 3.89 18.96
C ARG A 569 1.47 4.65 17.65
N ASP A 570 1.78 4.00 16.53
CA ASP A 570 1.45 4.46 15.19
C ASP A 570 0.08 3.94 14.72
N ASP A 571 -0.36 4.40 13.53
CA ASP A 571 -1.43 3.76 12.77
C ASP A 571 -1.06 2.30 12.53
N ILE A 572 -2.02 1.39 12.62
CA ILE A 572 -1.80 -0.03 12.35
C ILE A 572 -2.72 -0.45 11.23
N THR A 573 -2.14 -0.87 10.11
CA THR A 573 -2.87 -1.40 8.96
C THR A 573 -2.36 -2.79 8.62
N ILE A 574 -3.28 -3.77 8.52
CA ILE A 574 -2.94 -5.18 8.31
C ILE A 574 -3.82 -5.78 7.24
N ILE A 575 -3.22 -6.59 6.35
CA ILE A 575 -3.90 -7.52 5.45
C ILE A 575 -3.31 -8.92 5.68
N VAL A 576 -4.17 -9.91 5.92
CA VAL A 576 -3.81 -11.33 6.03
C VAL A 576 -4.44 -12.08 4.88
N VAL A 577 -3.63 -12.53 3.92
CA VAL A 577 -4.06 -13.28 2.74
C VAL A 577 -3.94 -14.76 3.01
N GLN A 578 -5.00 -15.55 2.79
CA GLN A 578 -5.03 -16.99 3.04
C GLN A 578 -4.86 -17.75 1.73
N PHE A 579 -3.92 -18.70 1.70
CA PHE A 579 -3.63 -19.51 0.52
C PHE A 579 -4.33 -20.86 0.53
N ASN A 580 -4.68 -21.33 -0.67
CA ASN A 580 -5.31 -22.63 -0.91
C ASN A 580 -4.24 -23.69 -1.18
N SER A 581 -3.81 -24.38 -0.12
CA SER A 581 -2.76 -25.41 -0.21
C SER A 581 -3.09 -26.55 -1.19
N HIS A 582 -4.37 -26.83 -1.41
CA HIS A 582 -4.79 -27.88 -2.37
C HIS A 582 -4.54 -27.46 -3.81
N VAL A 583 -4.88 -26.22 -4.15
CA VAL A 583 -4.64 -25.68 -5.51
C VAL A 583 -3.14 -25.50 -5.75
N VAL A 584 -2.43 -24.93 -4.78
CA VAL A 584 -0.97 -24.75 -4.84
C VAL A 584 -0.26 -26.10 -5.03
N GLY A 585 -0.64 -27.15 -4.28
CA GLY A 585 -0.06 -28.47 -4.42
C GLY A 585 -0.42 -29.18 -5.75
N ALA A 586 -1.62 -28.94 -6.29
CA ALA A 586 -2.02 -29.48 -7.58
C ALA A 586 -1.21 -28.90 -8.75
N CYS A 587 -0.89 -27.61 -8.70
CA CYS A 587 -0.06 -26.94 -9.71
C CYS A 587 1.39 -27.45 -9.73
N GLN A 588 1.94 -27.82 -8.57
CA GLN A 588 3.31 -28.38 -8.48
C GLN A 588 3.43 -29.80 -9.06
N ASN A 589 2.33 -30.58 -9.06
CA ASN A 589 2.33 -31.95 -9.58
C ASN A 589 2.07 -32.03 -11.09
N GLN A 590 1.80 -30.92 -11.77
CA GLN A 590 1.55 -30.85 -13.21
C GLN A 590 2.81 -30.48 -14.03
N GLU A 591 3.89 -30.11 -13.40
CA GLU A 591 5.22 -29.90 -13.98
C GLU A 591 6.12 -31.12 -13.73
#